data_487210f6250a959d3a724dd2b32aa975
#
_entry.id   487210f6250a959d3a724dd2b32aa975
#
_cell.length_a   1.000
_cell.length_b   1.000
_cell.length_c   1.000
_cell.angle_alpha   90.00
_cell.angle_beta   90.00
_cell.angle_gamma   90.00
#
_symmetry.space_group_name_H-M   'P 1'
#
loop_
_entity.id
_entity.type
_entity.pdbx_description
1 polymer ?
#
loop_
_entity_poly.entity_id
_entity_poly.type
_entity_poly.pdbx_seq_one_letter_code
_entity_poly.pdbx_strand_id
1 'polypeptide(L)'
;MLGANCLESGDGYLRATLGGAIEAKIDWPNSGTRCQGEPKDRPSGVRLSFQRVPGGSPDLLFVFGITGVHEGRPARAAGVNVTVIVQGTNRLYGTLGDSRCTVDSLAQRPLDAKGVYRVEARGFCTQPAHAVRGKDSVLVSTFEFAGRVAFDGESEDAKQPFRIISK
;
A
#
# COMPACT_ATOMS: atom_id res chain seq x y z
N MET A 1 14.75 -2.97 -20.26
CA MET A 1 14.25 -2.07 -19.45
C MET A 1 14.30 -2.43 -18.03
N LEU A 2 14.59 -1.53 -17.24
CA LEU A 2 14.67 -1.82 -15.88
C LEU A 2 13.35 -1.76 -15.23
N GLY A 3 13.11 -2.57 -14.29
CA GLY A 3 11.91 -2.51 -13.52
C GLY A 3 11.92 -1.30 -12.62
N ALA A 4 10.88 -1.15 -11.86
CA ALA A 4 10.77 -0.05 -10.92
C ALA A 4 11.63 -0.33 -9.69
N ASN A 5 11.85 0.69 -8.90
CA ASN A 5 12.46 0.57 -7.58
C ASN A 5 11.50 1.26 -6.61
N CYS A 6 11.25 0.65 -5.48
CA CYS A 6 10.36 1.23 -4.51
C CYS A 6 10.99 2.47 -3.87
N LEU A 7 12.18 2.33 -3.35
CA LEU A 7 12.89 3.42 -2.72
C LEU A 7 14.27 3.58 -3.35
N GLU A 8 14.74 4.80 -3.48
CA GLU A 8 16.06 5.04 -4.04
C GLU A 8 17.15 4.45 -3.16
N SER A 9 16.91 4.39 -1.87
CA SER A 9 17.88 3.82 -0.95
C SER A 9 18.00 2.31 -1.09
N GLY A 10 17.08 1.68 -1.81
CA GLY A 10 17.18 0.24 -2.08
C GLY A 10 16.58 -0.65 -1.03
N ASP A 11 15.96 -0.10 0.00
CA ASP A 11 15.47 -0.90 1.11
C ASP A 11 13.94 -0.95 1.23
N GLY A 12 13.24 -0.70 0.15
CA GLY A 12 11.80 -0.88 0.14
C GLY A 12 11.45 -2.33 -0.01
N TYR A 13 10.26 -2.72 0.38
CA TYR A 13 9.82 -4.10 0.22
C TYR A 13 8.37 -4.27 0.58
N LEU A 14 7.80 -5.40 0.19
CA LEU A 14 6.50 -5.83 0.68
C LEU A 14 6.59 -7.32 0.95
N ARG A 15 6.21 -7.73 2.15
CA ARG A 15 6.07 -9.13 2.51
C ARG A 15 4.68 -9.34 3.06
N ALA A 16 4.02 -10.40 2.63
CA ALA A 16 2.66 -10.67 3.07
C ALA A 16 2.36 -12.16 2.91
N THR A 17 1.50 -12.68 3.75
CA THR A 17 1.06 -14.06 3.65
C THR A 17 -0.42 -14.05 3.30
N LEU A 18 -0.77 -14.69 2.20
CA LEU A 18 -2.13 -14.74 1.72
C LEU A 18 -2.67 -16.15 1.80
N GLY A 19 -3.94 -16.28 2.15
CA GLY A 19 -4.61 -17.57 2.14
C GLY A 19 -5.99 -17.42 1.56
N GLY A 20 -6.61 -18.52 1.22
CA GLY A 20 -7.96 -18.52 0.64
C GLY A 20 -7.91 -18.61 -0.86
N ALA A 21 -8.65 -17.73 -1.54
CA ALA A 21 -8.72 -17.79 -2.99
C ALA A 21 -7.36 -17.57 -3.66
N ILE A 22 -6.44 -16.91 -2.98
CA ILE A 22 -5.08 -16.76 -3.46
C ILE A 22 -4.20 -17.22 -2.31
N GLU A 23 -3.37 -18.24 -2.54
CA GLU A 23 -2.44 -18.68 -1.52
C GLU A 23 -1.05 -18.35 -1.98
N ALA A 24 -0.36 -17.52 -1.25
CA ALA A 24 0.96 -17.08 -1.65
C ALA A 24 1.72 -16.49 -0.49
N LYS A 25 3.03 -16.59 -0.56
CA LYS A 25 3.89 -15.92 0.38
C LYS A 25 4.56 -14.85 -0.45
N ILE A 26 4.19 -13.61 -0.23
CA ILE A 26 4.70 -12.49 -0.99
C ILE A 26 6.00 -12.04 -0.37
N ASP A 27 7.03 -11.87 -1.17
CA ASP A 27 8.30 -11.36 -0.71
C ASP A 27 8.89 -10.57 -1.86
N TRP A 28 8.49 -9.32 -1.95
CA TRP A 28 8.87 -8.45 -3.05
C TRP A 28 9.99 -7.51 -2.60
N PRO A 29 11.17 -7.62 -3.19
CA PRO A 29 12.27 -6.73 -2.82
C PRO A 29 12.09 -5.36 -3.47
N ASN A 30 12.94 -4.44 -3.10
CA ASN A 30 12.90 -3.09 -3.63
C ASN A 30 12.98 -3.05 -5.15
N SER A 31 13.92 -3.79 -5.71
CA SER A 31 14.10 -3.84 -7.14
C SER A 31 12.96 -4.60 -7.78
N GLY A 32 12.33 -4.04 -8.76
CA GLY A 32 11.21 -4.65 -9.45
C GLY A 32 9.87 -4.40 -8.74
N THR A 33 9.85 -3.61 -7.69
CA THR A 33 8.61 -3.28 -7.00
C THR A 33 8.37 -1.78 -7.16
N ARG A 34 7.17 -1.41 -7.59
CA ARG A 34 6.78 -0.03 -7.62
C ARG A 34 5.95 0.22 -6.37
N CYS A 35 6.29 1.23 -5.60
CA CYS A 35 5.50 1.60 -4.46
C CYS A 35 5.24 3.09 -4.50
N GLN A 36 4.09 3.50 -4.00
CA GLN A 36 3.81 4.92 -3.91
C GLN A 36 2.77 5.12 -2.84
N GLY A 37 2.76 6.29 -2.26
CA GLY A 37 1.84 6.61 -1.22
C GLY A 37 1.53 8.08 -1.20
N GLU A 38 0.34 8.39 -0.70
CA GLU A 38 -0.13 9.75 -0.61
C GLU A 38 -1.09 9.85 0.58
N PRO A 39 -1.37 11.05 1.04
CA PRO A 39 -2.36 11.20 2.09
C PRO A 39 -3.75 10.88 1.56
N LYS A 40 -4.63 10.45 2.44
CA LYS A 40 -6.02 10.23 2.08
C LYS A 40 -6.89 10.99 3.05
N ASP A 41 -8.11 11.32 2.65
CA ASP A 41 -8.97 12.20 3.41
C ASP A 41 -10.00 11.60 4.33
N ARG A 42 -10.61 10.55 3.99
CA ARG A 42 -11.76 10.08 4.75
C ARG A 42 -11.74 8.58 4.95
N PRO A 43 -11.37 8.14 6.08
CA PRO A 43 -10.82 8.91 7.20
C PRO A 43 -9.38 9.32 6.88
N SER A 44 -8.90 10.35 7.53
CA SER A 44 -7.58 10.86 7.20
C SER A 44 -6.52 9.84 7.56
N GLY A 45 -5.47 9.83 6.79
CA GLY A 45 -4.36 8.90 6.96
C GLY A 45 -3.54 8.86 5.69
N VAL A 46 -3.03 7.69 5.35
CA VAL A 46 -2.21 7.53 4.15
C VAL A 46 -2.67 6.30 3.38
N ARG A 47 -2.41 6.29 2.09
CA ARG A 47 -2.68 5.14 1.24
C ARG A 47 -1.38 4.78 0.55
N LEU A 48 -0.96 3.53 0.66
CA LEU A 48 0.23 3.04 -0.04
C LEU A 48 -0.16 1.90 -0.97
N SER A 49 0.46 1.84 -2.13
CA SER A 49 0.24 0.75 -3.07
C SER A 49 1.57 0.12 -3.46
N PHE A 50 1.52 -1.17 -3.79
CA PHE A 50 2.70 -1.94 -4.16
C PHE A 50 2.35 -2.88 -5.31
N GLN A 51 3.20 -2.93 -6.33
CA GLN A 51 3.03 -3.89 -7.41
C GLN A 51 4.38 -4.20 -8.03
N ARG A 52 4.48 -5.33 -8.68
CA ARG A 52 5.72 -5.69 -9.37
C ARG A 52 5.70 -5.11 -10.78
N VAL A 53 6.88 -4.74 -11.25
CA VAL A 53 7.06 -4.26 -12.62
C VAL A 53 8.31 -4.93 -13.15
N PRO A 54 8.20 -5.82 -14.11
CA PRO A 54 6.97 -6.28 -14.75
C PRO A 54 6.12 -7.11 -13.82
N GLY A 55 4.85 -7.24 -14.15
CA GLY A 55 3.92 -7.94 -13.30
C GLY A 55 4.20 -9.42 -13.20
N GLY A 56 3.69 -10.02 -12.15
CA GLY A 56 3.85 -11.44 -11.93
C GLY A 56 2.65 -12.23 -12.40
N SER A 57 2.54 -13.45 -11.95
CA SER A 57 1.44 -14.34 -12.31
C SER A 57 1.04 -15.08 -11.04
N PRO A 58 -0.03 -14.66 -10.39
CA PRO A 58 -0.93 -13.58 -10.78
C PRO A 58 -0.28 -12.21 -10.61
N ASP A 59 -0.82 -11.24 -11.30
CA ASP A 59 -0.29 -9.88 -11.25
C ASP A 59 -1.09 -9.13 -10.19
N LEU A 60 -0.52 -8.98 -9.02
CA LEU A 60 -1.23 -8.42 -7.88
C LEU A 60 -0.86 -6.97 -7.61
N LEU A 61 -1.87 -6.19 -7.21
CA LEU A 61 -1.67 -4.84 -6.73
C LEU A 61 -2.24 -4.81 -5.32
N PHE A 62 -1.42 -4.39 -4.35
CA PHE A 62 -1.86 -4.27 -2.97
C PHE A 62 -2.06 -2.80 -2.64
N VAL A 63 -3.14 -2.48 -1.96
CA VAL A 63 -3.38 -1.11 -1.51
C VAL A 63 -3.70 -1.16 -0.02
N PHE A 64 -2.97 -0.38 0.77
CA PHE A 64 -3.17 -0.28 2.20
C PHE A 64 -3.60 1.13 2.55
N GLY A 65 -4.81 1.30 3.07
CA GLY A 65 -5.28 2.60 3.52
C GLY A 65 -5.24 2.64 5.03
N ILE A 66 -4.31 3.37 5.61
CA ILE A 66 -4.07 3.35 7.05
C ILE A 66 -4.61 4.62 7.67
N THR A 67 -5.53 4.45 8.62
CA THR A 67 -6.22 5.56 9.25
C THR A 67 -5.38 6.15 10.35
N GLY A 68 -5.41 7.47 10.48
CA GLY A 68 -4.81 8.12 11.63
C GLY A 68 -3.31 8.36 11.55
N VAL A 69 -2.73 8.22 10.36
CA VAL A 69 -1.31 8.44 10.21
C VAL A 69 -1.08 9.90 9.81
N HIS A 70 -0.23 10.58 10.53
CA HIS A 70 0.09 11.98 10.29
C HIS A 70 1.54 12.12 9.87
N GLU A 71 1.82 13.12 9.09
CA GLU A 71 3.15 13.30 8.51
C GLU A 71 4.24 13.28 9.56
N GLY A 72 5.22 12.40 9.34
CA GLY A 72 6.42 12.34 10.18
C GLY A 72 6.23 11.69 11.54
N ARG A 73 5.05 11.16 11.83
CA ARG A 73 4.81 10.61 13.16
C ARG A 73 4.64 9.11 13.16
N PRO A 74 5.07 8.45 14.23
CA PRO A 74 4.84 7.02 14.34
C PRO A 74 3.36 6.75 14.66
N ALA A 75 2.91 5.55 14.44
CA ALA A 75 1.55 5.15 14.77
C ALA A 75 1.56 3.72 15.31
N ARG A 76 0.58 3.39 16.14
CA ARG A 76 0.43 2.07 16.68
C ARG A 76 -1.03 1.68 16.67
N ALA A 77 -1.31 0.44 16.50
CA ALA A 77 -2.66 -0.11 16.55
C ALA A 77 -3.61 0.65 15.63
N ALA A 78 -3.13 1.03 14.45
CA ALA A 78 -3.92 1.81 13.52
C ALA A 78 -4.76 0.89 12.64
N GLY A 79 -6.00 1.25 12.38
CA GLY A 79 -6.85 0.49 11.48
C GLY A 79 -6.37 0.62 10.04
N VAL A 80 -6.50 -0.44 9.26
CA VAL A 80 -6.09 -0.40 7.88
C VAL A 80 -7.08 -1.13 6.99
N ASN A 81 -7.40 -0.51 5.86
CA ASN A 81 -8.22 -1.11 4.84
C ASN A 81 -7.28 -1.74 3.81
N VAL A 82 -7.43 -3.02 3.57
CA VAL A 82 -6.54 -3.75 2.65
C VAL A 82 -7.32 -4.15 1.41
N THR A 83 -6.77 -3.85 0.25
CA THR A 83 -7.35 -4.23 -1.02
C THR A 83 -6.32 -5.00 -1.83
N VAL A 84 -6.73 -6.12 -2.41
CA VAL A 84 -5.88 -6.92 -3.28
C VAL A 84 -6.57 -6.99 -4.63
N ILE A 85 -5.91 -6.51 -5.65
CA ILE A 85 -6.47 -6.47 -7.00
C ILE A 85 -5.67 -7.43 -7.87
N VAL A 86 -6.37 -8.32 -8.58
CA VAL A 86 -5.71 -9.19 -9.54
C VAL A 86 -5.80 -8.46 -10.87
N GLN A 87 -4.70 -7.84 -11.27
CA GLN A 87 -4.67 -6.97 -12.44
C GLN A 87 -4.92 -7.76 -13.71
N GLY A 88 -5.56 -7.13 -14.67
CA GLY A 88 -5.91 -7.80 -15.91
C GLY A 88 -7.18 -8.62 -15.79
N THR A 89 -7.86 -8.55 -14.67
CA THR A 89 -9.11 -9.28 -14.45
C THR A 89 -10.06 -8.33 -13.74
N ASN A 90 -11.26 -8.81 -13.42
CA ASN A 90 -12.16 -8.00 -12.63
C ASN A 90 -12.21 -8.52 -11.20
N ARG A 91 -11.18 -9.26 -10.77
CA ARG A 91 -11.12 -9.80 -9.41
C ARG A 91 -10.50 -8.80 -8.46
N LEU A 92 -11.23 -8.44 -7.42
CA LEU A 92 -10.77 -7.48 -6.45
C LEU A 92 -11.30 -7.90 -5.10
N TYR A 93 -10.44 -7.92 -4.09
CA TYR A 93 -10.80 -8.32 -2.75
C TYR A 93 -10.53 -7.16 -1.80
N GLY A 94 -11.45 -6.83 -0.93
CA GLY A 94 -11.28 -5.71 -0.04
C GLY A 94 -11.86 -5.96 1.33
N THR A 95 -11.25 -5.38 2.35
CA THR A 95 -11.78 -5.45 3.70
C THR A 95 -12.84 -4.38 3.91
N LEU A 96 -12.97 -3.46 2.98
CA LEU A 96 -14.05 -2.47 2.96
C LEU A 96 -14.18 -1.68 4.27
N GLY A 97 -13.10 -1.26 4.78
CA GLY A 97 -13.05 -0.48 6.01
C GLY A 97 -11.80 -0.83 6.77
N ASP A 98 -11.60 -0.19 7.89
CA ASP A 98 -10.36 -0.30 8.62
C ASP A 98 -10.48 -1.07 9.93
N SER A 99 -11.55 -1.87 10.09
CA SER A 99 -11.74 -2.60 11.33
C SER A 99 -11.33 -4.06 11.27
N ARG A 100 -11.00 -4.57 10.08
CA ARG A 100 -10.65 -5.99 9.95
C ARG A 100 -9.17 -6.23 9.98
N CYS A 101 -8.38 -5.20 9.81
CA CYS A 101 -6.94 -5.31 9.82
C CYS A 101 -6.35 -4.20 10.66
N THR A 102 -5.19 -4.45 11.24
CA THR A 102 -4.54 -3.50 12.12
C THR A 102 -3.07 -3.40 11.76
N VAL A 103 -2.56 -2.17 11.76
CA VAL A 103 -1.13 -1.94 11.67
C VAL A 103 -0.65 -1.86 13.10
N ASP A 104 0.18 -2.83 13.53
CA ASP A 104 0.73 -2.85 14.87
C ASP A 104 1.62 -1.68 15.11
N SER A 105 2.48 -1.40 14.19
CA SER A 105 3.44 -0.31 14.34
C SER A 105 3.80 0.28 12.99
N LEU A 106 3.99 1.57 12.96
CA LEU A 106 4.37 2.29 11.77
C LEU A 106 5.39 3.33 12.17
N ALA A 107 6.48 3.41 11.42
CA ALA A 107 7.53 4.41 11.64
C ALA A 107 7.75 5.19 10.34
N GLN A 108 8.16 6.44 10.47
CA GLN A 108 8.43 7.27 9.32
C GLN A 108 9.80 7.89 9.45
N ARG A 109 10.50 8.03 8.33
CA ARG A 109 11.80 8.64 8.30
C ARG A 109 11.85 9.57 7.09
N PRO A 110 12.23 10.83 7.25
CA PRO A 110 12.25 11.76 6.13
C PRO A 110 13.26 11.30 5.08
N LEU A 111 12.90 11.52 3.83
CA LEU A 111 13.77 11.26 2.71
C LEU A 111 14.29 12.61 2.20
N ASP A 112 15.03 12.59 1.11
CA ASP A 112 15.66 13.81 0.64
C ASP A 112 14.68 14.90 0.24
N ALA A 113 13.57 14.56 -0.35
CA ALA A 113 12.61 15.57 -0.78
C ALA A 113 11.72 15.97 0.39
N LYS A 114 11.38 17.24 0.48
CA LYS A 114 10.55 17.73 1.55
C LYS A 114 9.18 17.08 1.49
N GLY A 115 8.66 16.68 2.62
CA GLY A 115 7.34 16.07 2.71
C GLY A 115 7.30 14.63 2.25
N VAL A 116 8.43 14.04 1.95
CA VAL A 116 8.50 12.68 1.46
C VAL A 116 9.16 11.81 2.50
N TYR A 117 8.54 10.69 2.81
CA TYR A 117 9.02 9.83 3.90
C TYR A 117 9.11 8.37 3.49
N ARG A 118 10.03 7.67 4.14
CA ARG A 118 10.05 6.22 4.09
C ARG A 118 9.12 5.78 5.21
N VAL A 119 8.10 5.02 4.87
CA VAL A 119 7.14 4.54 5.86
C VAL A 119 7.30 3.04 5.99
N GLU A 120 7.55 2.57 7.19
CA GLU A 120 7.72 1.17 7.45
C GLU A 120 6.63 0.73 8.40
N ALA A 121 5.94 -0.34 8.09
CA ALA A 121 4.81 -0.78 8.88
C ALA A 121 4.69 -2.29 8.89
N ARG A 122 4.05 -2.83 9.90
CA ARG A 122 3.71 -4.23 9.93
C ARG A 122 2.37 -4.38 10.61
N GLY A 123 1.64 -5.40 10.20
CA GLY A 123 0.32 -5.61 10.74
C GLY A 123 -0.27 -6.95 10.35
N PHE A 124 -1.55 -7.09 10.59
CA PHE A 124 -2.23 -8.33 10.37
C PHE A 124 -3.72 -8.10 10.14
N CYS A 125 -4.39 -9.10 9.59
CA CYS A 125 -5.83 -9.05 9.43
C CYS A 125 -6.45 -10.20 10.20
N THR A 126 -7.57 -9.94 10.88
CA THR A 126 -8.27 -10.97 11.61
C THR A 126 -9.46 -11.51 10.80
N GLN A 127 -9.81 -10.80 9.72
CA GLN A 127 -10.90 -11.23 8.85
C GLN A 127 -10.48 -11.05 7.41
N PRO A 128 -11.00 -11.88 6.51
CA PRO A 128 -10.57 -11.82 5.13
C PRO A 128 -11.13 -10.64 4.36
N ALA A 129 -10.47 -10.35 3.25
CA ALA A 129 -10.94 -9.41 2.27
C ALA A 129 -11.88 -10.18 1.34
N HIS A 130 -13.09 -9.70 1.19
CA HIS A 130 -14.09 -10.40 0.38
C HIS A 130 -14.07 -9.93 -1.05
N ALA A 131 -14.39 -10.82 -1.96
CA ALA A 131 -14.48 -10.46 -3.37
C ALA A 131 -15.60 -9.45 -3.55
N VAL A 132 -15.33 -8.40 -4.30
CA VAL A 132 -16.34 -7.40 -4.58
C VAL A 132 -17.38 -8.02 -5.49
N ARG A 133 -16.96 -8.95 -6.34
CA ARG A 133 -17.87 -9.69 -7.19
C ARG A 133 -17.59 -11.16 -6.97
N GLY A 134 -18.52 -11.89 -6.44
CA GLY A 134 -18.33 -13.30 -6.19
C GLY A 134 -18.37 -13.60 -4.70
N LYS A 135 -18.07 -14.82 -4.34
CA LYS A 135 -18.17 -15.29 -2.98
C LYS A 135 -16.89 -15.68 -2.30
N ASP A 136 -15.80 -15.63 -3.03
CA ASP A 136 -14.53 -16.05 -2.44
C ASP A 136 -13.89 -14.90 -1.66
N SER A 137 -12.84 -15.19 -0.98
CA SER A 137 -12.17 -14.21 -0.15
C SER A 137 -10.68 -14.53 -0.04
N VAL A 138 -9.90 -13.55 0.34
CA VAL A 138 -8.47 -13.69 0.54
C VAL A 138 -8.15 -13.14 1.91
N LEU A 139 -7.47 -13.93 2.73
CA LEU A 139 -7.03 -13.44 4.03
C LEU A 139 -5.57 -13.02 3.92
N VAL A 140 -5.28 -11.78 4.25
CA VAL A 140 -3.91 -11.29 4.34
C VAL A 140 -3.57 -11.41 5.81
N SER A 141 -3.06 -12.58 6.20
CA SER A 141 -2.90 -12.85 7.62
C SER A 141 -1.83 -11.97 8.26
N THR A 142 -0.75 -11.71 7.54
CA THR A 142 0.27 -10.77 8.02
C THR A 142 0.81 -9.98 6.86
N PHE A 143 1.29 -8.79 7.14
CA PHE A 143 1.97 -7.99 6.13
C PHE A 143 2.99 -7.09 6.79
N GLU A 144 4.05 -6.77 6.05
CA GLU A 144 5.00 -5.77 6.48
C GLU A 144 5.59 -5.13 5.23
N PHE A 145 5.91 -3.88 5.32
CA PHE A 145 6.44 -3.19 4.15
C PHE A 145 7.24 -1.96 4.53
N ALA A 146 8.04 -1.50 3.58
CA ALA A 146 8.64 -0.19 3.63
C ALA A 146 8.42 0.44 2.27
N GLY A 147 7.80 1.59 2.24
CA GLY A 147 7.46 2.28 1.01
C GLY A 147 7.61 3.78 1.15
N ARG A 148 7.21 4.49 0.12
CA ARG A 148 7.41 5.93 0.03
C ARG A 148 6.06 6.62 0.08
N VAL A 149 5.96 7.65 0.90
CA VAL A 149 4.75 8.47 0.97
C VAL A 149 5.14 9.93 0.77
N ALA A 150 4.46 10.60 -0.14
CA ALA A 150 4.68 12.01 -0.40
C ALA A 150 3.49 12.80 0.16
N PHE A 151 3.69 13.46 1.28
CA PHE A 151 2.62 14.21 1.92
C PHE A 151 2.36 15.56 1.28
N ASP A 152 3.38 16.15 0.71
CA ASP A 152 3.22 17.45 0.13
C ASP A 152 2.62 17.46 -1.23
N GLY A 153 2.08 16.39 -1.70
CA GLY A 153 1.49 16.37 -3.01
C GLY A 153 2.50 16.43 -4.11
N GLU A 154 3.73 16.04 -3.82
CA GLU A 154 4.73 16.01 -4.80
C GLU A 154 4.28 15.34 -6.05
N SER A 155 3.59 14.27 -5.93
CA SER A 155 3.19 13.57 -7.10
C SER A 155 2.14 14.37 -7.82
N GLU A 156 1.50 15.24 -7.14
CA GLU A 156 0.52 15.97 -7.77
C GLU A 156 1.12 17.04 -8.49
N ASP A 157 2.09 17.67 -7.97
CA ASP A 157 2.72 18.73 -8.63
C ASP A 157 3.12 18.33 -9.98
N ALA A 158 3.51 17.18 -10.12
CA ALA A 158 3.96 16.74 -11.37
C ALA A 158 2.85 16.82 -12.34
N LYS A 159 1.70 16.76 -11.98
CA LYS A 159 0.67 16.76 -12.90
C LYS A 159 -0.18 17.87 -12.76
N GLN A 160 0.04 18.65 -11.86
CA GLN A 160 -0.78 19.60 -11.67
C GLN A 160 -0.89 20.73 -12.37
N PRO A 161 -0.05 21.12 -12.92
CA PRO A 161 -0.20 22.26 -13.56
C PRO A 161 -1.50 22.44 -14.16
N PHE A 162 -1.92 21.65 -14.77
CA PHE A 162 -3.06 21.86 -15.44
C PHE A 162 -4.22 21.58 -14.71
N ARG A 163 -4.06 20.93 -13.84
CA ARG A 163 -5.19 20.52 -13.32
C ARG A 163 -5.68 21.57 -12.45
N ILE A 164 -4.94 22.51 -12.23
CA ILE A 164 -5.32 23.41 -11.42
C ILE A 164 -6.44 24.03 -11.81
N ILE A 165 -6.62 24.15 -12.91
CA ILE A 165 -7.61 24.68 -13.36
C ILE A 165 -8.73 24.18 -12.95
N SER A 166 -8.75 23.29 -12.72
CA SER A 166 -9.88 22.74 -12.48
C SER A 166 -10.23 23.07 -11.20
N LYS A 167 -10.16 23.53 -10.85
CA LYS A 167 -10.60 23.64 -9.86
C LYS A 167 -10.86 24.26 -9.57
#